data_ed3329af5303a820c36a135ef537bd40
#
_entry.id   ed3329af5303a820c36a135ef537bd40
#
_cell.length_a   1.000
_cell.length_b   1.000
_cell.length_c   1.000
_cell.angle_alpha   90.00
_cell.angle_beta   90.00
_cell.angle_gamma   90.00
#
_symmetry.space_group_name_H-M   'P 1'
#
loop_
_entity.id
_entity.type
_entity.pdbx_description
1 polymer ?
#
loop_
_entity_poly.entity_id
_entity_poly.type
_entity_poly.pdbx_seq_one_letter_code
_entity_poly.pdbx_strand_id
1 'polypeptide(L)'
;MNCRIVGTGEPLVLIHGWGTNSNVWNNIEVDLSKYFKLIMINLPGMGGCKSNNDYDMRTIIDSLNKLIPNNTTLLGWSLGGQIAIAYQRKFPKKIKHLILVSSTPCFINKKEWNYGVEREIFEKFASQLLVNWKKTMHQFFLLQLYGIPNIRKVAAKFEGTILSLDQPDPRALSAGLKLLLDTDHRKILININVKTLIISGDKDRLTSLESSKYMDDIIPNSSLKIFLGAGHIPFLFEPEIFVQSILNFVKEKK
;
A
#
# COMPACT_ATOMS: atom_id res chain seq x y z
N MET A 1 -8.54 11.08 -9.94
CA MET A 1 -8.11 10.87 -8.54
C MET A 1 -8.37 12.12 -7.73
N ASN A 2 -8.59 11.97 -6.43
CA ASN A 2 -8.59 13.06 -5.46
C ASN A 2 -7.59 12.76 -4.33
N CYS A 3 -7.32 13.75 -3.50
CA CYS A 3 -6.46 13.59 -2.34
C CYS A 3 -6.93 14.48 -1.19
N ARG A 4 -6.60 14.08 0.03
CA ARG A 4 -6.73 14.88 1.24
C ARG A 4 -5.34 15.38 1.64
N ILE A 5 -5.24 16.66 1.99
CA ILE A 5 -3.97 17.30 2.33
C ILE A 5 -4.06 17.83 3.76
N VAL A 6 -3.08 17.48 4.61
CA VAL A 6 -3.00 17.90 6.01
C VAL A 6 -1.53 18.18 6.37
N GLY A 7 -1.31 19.15 7.25
CA GLY A 7 0.04 19.52 7.71
C GLY A 7 0.82 20.40 6.74
N THR A 8 2.06 20.71 7.11
CA THR A 8 3.01 21.54 6.36
C THR A 8 4.39 20.90 6.33
N GLY A 9 5.31 21.40 5.52
CA GLY A 9 6.69 20.88 5.42
C GLY A 9 6.96 20.08 4.15
N GLU A 10 7.93 19.15 4.21
CA GLU A 10 8.27 18.30 3.07
C GLU A 10 7.11 17.36 2.71
N PRO A 11 6.85 17.12 1.42
CA PRO A 11 5.72 16.30 1.01
C PRO A 11 5.95 14.81 1.32
N LEU A 12 4.97 14.22 2.02
CA LEU A 12 4.82 12.77 2.19
C LEU A 12 3.52 12.34 1.50
N VAL A 13 3.63 11.66 0.38
CA VAL A 13 2.49 11.12 -0.35
C VAL A 13 2.21 9.69 0.09
N LEU A 14 0.95 9.40 0.43
CA LEU A 14 0.52 8.09 0.90
C LEU A 14 -0.50 7.49 -0.08
N ILE A 15 -0.18 6.28 -0.58
CA ILE A 15 -1.04 5.50 -1.48
C ILE A 15 -1.54 4.27 -0.73
N HIS A 16 -2.86 4.18 -0.58
CA HIS A 16 -3.52 3.09 0.15
C HIS A 16 -3.52 1.76 -0.63
N GLY A 17 -3.87 0.66 0.07
CA GLY A 17 -4.00 -0.67 -0.50
C GLY A 17 -5.34 -0.91 -1.22
N TRP A 18 -5.45 -2.09 -1.84
CA TRP A 18 -6.66 -2.52 -2.53
C TRP A 18 -7.88 -2.54 -1.58
N GLY A 19 -9.03 -2.09 -2.09
CA GLY A 19 -10.31 -2.11 -1.38
C GLY A 19 -10.44 -1.13 -0.22
N THR A 20 -9.46 -0.21 -0.05
CA THR A 20 -9.45 0.81 1.01
C THR A 20 -9.44 2.22 0.41
N ASN A 21 -9.24 3.24 1.23
CA ASN A 21 -9.13 4.64 0.83
C ASN A 21 -8.22 5.42 1.79
N SER A 22 -8.12 6.74 1.60
CA SER A 22 -7.24 7.59 2.41
C SER A 22 -7.52 7.58 3.92
N ASN A 23 -8.72 7.15 4.36
CA ASN A 23 -9.05 7.06 5.78
C ASN A 23 -8.27 5.96 6.51
N VAL A 24 -7.64 5.04 5.79
CA VAL A 24 -6.77 4.02 6.39
C VAL A 24 -5.64 4.63 7.20
N TRP A 25 -5.23 5.87 6.88
CA TRP A 25 -4.15 6.60 7.51
C TRP A 25 -4.55 7.39 8.77
N ASN A 26 -5.83 7.42 9.14
CA ASN A 26 -6.35 8.27 10.23
C ASN A 26 -5.61 8.06 11.56
N ASN A 27 -5.14 6.83 11.84
CA ASN A 27 -4.42 6.52 13.08
C ASN A 27 -3.03 7.16 13.20
N ILE A 28 -2.41 7.51 12.07
CA ILE A 28 -1.05 8.07 12.02
C ILE A 28 -1.01 9.48 11.45
N GLU A 29 -2.16 9.97 10.97
CA GLU A 29 -2.27 11.27 10.32
C GLU A 29 -1.84 12.43 11.22
N VAL A 30 -2.38 12.48 12.45
CA VAL A 30 -2.10 13.58 13.40
C VAL A 30 -0.61 13.65 13.73
N ASP A 31 0.04 12.50 13.92
CA ASP A 31 1.45 12.47 14.30
C ASP A 31 2.37 12.77 13.12
N LEU A 32 2.11 12.22 11.94
CA LEU A 32 2.88 12.52 10.74
C LEU A 32 2.70 13.95 10.26
N SER A 33 1.50 14.54 10.39
CA SER A 33 1.21 15.91 9.95
C SER A 33 1.96 16.99 10.75
N LYS A 34 2.51 16.64 11.91
CA LYS A 34 3.41 17.53 12.68
C LYS A 34 4.75 17.76 11.97
N TYR A 35 5.15 16.86 11.06
CA TYR A 35 6.47 16.85 10.43
C TYR A 35 6.42 16.95 8.90
N PHE A 36 5.29 16.61 8.29
CA PHE A 36 5.14 16.51 6.84
C PHE A 36 3.87 17.21 6.34
N LYS A 37 3.93 17.69 5.11
CA LYS A 37 2.74 17.94 4.32
C LYS A 37 2.26 16.59 3.78
N LEU A 38 1.26 16.00 4.42
CA LEU A 38 0.65 14.73 4.00
C LEU A 38 -0.24 14.95 2.79
N ILE A 39 -0.09 14.10 1.77
CA ILE A 39 -0.93 14.04 0.58
C ILE A 39 -1.46 12.61 0.48
N MET A 40 -2.65 12.37 1.02
CA MET A 40 -3.27 11.06 1.09
C MET A 40 -4.18 10.86 -0.11
N ILE A 41 -3.75 9.99 -1.02
CA ILE A 41 -4.41 9.75 -2.30
C ILE A 41 -5.61 8.81 -2.13
N ASN A 42 -6.72 9.07 -2.84
CA ASN A 42 -7.74 8.08 -3.13
C ASN A 42 -7.58 7.60 -4.57
N LEU A 43 -7.37 6.29 -4.72
CA LEU A 43 -7.30 5.64 -6.03
C LEU A 43 -8.67 5.70 -6.74
N PRO A 44 -8.72 5.56 -8.07
CA PRO A 44 -9.98 5.60 -8.80
C PRO A 44 -10.99 4.58 -8.26
N GLY A 45 -12.24 4.99 -8.09
CA GLY A 45 -13.33 4.18 -7.55
C GLY A 45 -13.30 3.94 -6.04
N MET A 46 -12.37 4.58 -5.30
CA MET A 46 -12.23 4.46 -3.86
C MET A 46 -12.39 5.84 -3.19
N GLY A 47 -12.99 5.87 -1.98
CA GLY A 47 -13.07 7.08 -1.16
C GLY A 47 -13.71 8.28 -1.86
N GLY A 48 -14.83 8.10 -2.56
CA GLY A 48 -15.51 9.15 -3.32
C GLY A 48 -14.81 9.59 -4.62
N CYS A 49 -13.71 8.94 -4.96
CA CYS A 49 -13.05 9.17 -6.25
C CYS A 49 -13.81 8.44 -7.37
N LYS A 50 -14.25 9.16 -8.41
CA LYS A 50 -14.89 8.53 -9.56
C LYS A 50 -13.97 7.49 -10.20
N SER A 51 -14.54 6.34 -10.56
CA SER A 51 -13.85 5.35 -11.39
C SER A 51 -13.75 5.87 -12.82
N ASN A 52 -12.58 5.72 -13.43
CA ASN A 52 -12.42 5.90 -14.87
C ASN A 52 -12.54 4.54 -15.55
N ASN A 53 -12.95 4.50 -16.82
CA ASN A 53 -13.07 3.26 -17.58
C ASN A 53 -11.71 2.54 -17.75
N ASP A 54 -10.61 3.28 -17.72
CA ASP A 54 -9.25 2.77 -17.87
C ASP A 54 -8.56 2.68 -16.49
N TYR A 55 -8.83 1.62 -15.75
CA TYR A 55 -8.15 1.33 -14.48
C TYR A 55 -6.95 0.40 -14.74
N ASP A 56 -5.89 0.96 -15.27
CA ASP A 56 -4.63 0.27 -15.48
C ASP A 56 -3.46 1.02 -14.81
N MET A 57 -2.30 0.34 -14.68
CA MET A 57 -1.12 0.90 -14.01
C MET A 57 -0.65 2.21 -14.67
N ARG A 58 -0.67 2.31 -15.98
CA ARG A 58 -0.20 3.48 -16.73
C ARG A 58 -1.08 4.69 -16.43
N THR A 59 -2.40 4.54 -16.55
CA THR A 59 -3.39 5.59 -16.32
C THR A 59 -3.35 6.07 -14.86
N ILE A 60 -3.18 5.14 -13.90
CA ILE A 60 -3.01 5.47 -12.48
C ILE A 60 -1.76 6.32 -12.28
N ILE A 61 -0.61 5.90 -12.81
CA ILE A 61 0.66 6.63 -12.68
C ILE A 61 0.59 8.02 -13.31
N ASP A 62 -0.02 8.16 -14.47
CA ASP A 62 -0.15 9.46 -15.17
C ASP A 62 -1.08 10.41 -14.39
N SER A 63 -2.12 9.89 -13.75
CA SER A 63 -2.99 10.67 -12.88
C SER A 63 -2.28 11.07 -11.58
N LEU A 64 -1.50 10.18 -10.97
CA LEU A 64 -0.67 10.47 -9.80
C LEU A 64 0.36 11.57 -10.07
N ASN A 65 0.93 11.62 -11.29
CA ASN A 65 1.94 12.60 -11.64
C ASN A 65 1.43 14.06 -11.58
N LYS A 66 0.12 14.26 -11.66
CA LYS A 66 -0.52 15.57 -11.49
C LYS A 66 -0.66 15.99 -10.03
N LEU A 67 -0.61 15.02 -9.09
CA LEU A 67 -0.82 15.22 -7.67
C LEU A 67 0.48 15.16 -6.85
N ILE A 68 1.46 14.41 -7.31
CA ILE A 68 2.73 14.20 -6.60
C ILE A 68 3.72 15.33 -6.91
N PRO A 69 4.13 16.12 -5.89
CA PRO A 69 5.14 17.16 -6.06
C PRO A 69 6.53 16.59 -6.37
N ASN A 70 7.46 17.45 -6.74
CA ASN A 70 8.88 17.09 -6.79
C ASN A 70 9.45 16.93 -5.37
N ASN A 71 10.55 16.20 -5.25
CA ASN A 71 11.26 15.97 -3.99
C ASN A 71 10.38 15.33 -2.90
N THR A 72 9.55 14.37 -3.29
CA THR A 72 8.56 13.71 -2.45
C THR A 72 9.11 12.46 -1.77
N THR A 73 8.76 12.24 -0.50
CA THR A 73 8.76 10.92 0.12
C THR A 73 7.47 10.21 -0.29
N LEU A 74 7.58 9.08 -1.00
CA LEU A 74 6.44 8.31 -1.51
C LEU A 74 6.27 7.04 -0.70
N LEU A 75 5.13 6.92 0.00
CA LEU A 75 4.75 5.73 0.76
C LEU A 75 3.61 5.01 0.06
N GLY A 76 3.81 3.73 -0.21
CA GLY A 76 2.76 2.84 -0.73
C GLY A 76 2.54 1.63 0.15
N TRP A 77 1.29 1.36 0.50
CA TRP A 77 0.88 0.17 1.24
C TRP A 77 0.24 -0.86 0.31
N SER A 78 0.72 -2.13 0.38
CA SER A 78 0.13 -3.24 -0.38
C SER A 78 0.11 -2.94 -1.90
N LEU A 79 -1.05 -2.93 -2.57
CA LEU A 79 -1.20 -2.48 -3.96
C LEU A 79 -0.61 -1.08 -4.18
N GLY A 80 -0.79 -0.17 -3.21
CA GLY A 80 -0.18 1.16 -3.26
C GLY A 80 1.34 1.12 -3.35
N GLY A 81 1.98 0.10 -2.78
CA GLY A 81 3.43 -0.13 -2.90
C GLY A 81 3.84 -0.57 -4.31
N GLN A 82 3.08 -1.45 -4.96
CA GLN A 82 3.31 -1.80 -6.37
C GLN A 82 3.16 -0.57 -7.29
N ILE A 83 2.14 0.26 -7.02
CA ILE A 83 1.95 1.52 -7.75
C ILE A 83 3.12 2.48 -7.49
N ALA A 84 3.62 2.57 -6.25
CA ALA A 84 4.76 3.41 -5.89
C ALA A 84 6.06 2.96 -6.60
N ILE A 85 6.32 1.66 -6.70
CA ILE A 85 7.43 1.09 -7.47
C ILE A 85 7.32 1.49 -8.95
N ALA A 86 6.15 1.30 -9.55
CA ALA A 86 5.91 1.65 -10.94
C ALA A 86 6.03 3.16 -11.20
N TYR A 87 5.54 3.99 -10.25
CA TYR A 87 5.67 5.44 -10.31
C TYR A 87 7.14 5.88 -10.23
N GLN A 88 7.89 5.36 -9.26
CA GLN A 88 9.32 5.66 -9.08
C GLN A 88 10.12 5.31 -10.34
N ARG A 89 9.83 4.18 -10.97
CA ARG A 89 10.47 3.81 -12.24
C ARG A 89 10.23 4.85 -13.35
N LYS A 90 8.99 5.34 -13.48
CA LYS A 90 8.62 6.30 -14.54
C LYS A 90 9.10 7.72 -14.25
N PHE A 91 9.11 8.14 -12.98
CA PHE A 91 9.45 9.48 -12.55
C PHE A 91 10.51 9.50 -11.43
N PRO A 92 11.71 8.92 -11.66
CA PRO A 92 12.72 8.73 -10.61
C PRO A 92 13.21 10.05 -9.99
N LYS A 93 13.25 11.13 -10.77
CA LYS A 93 13.72 12.45 -10.32
C LYS A 93 12.73 13.18 -9.39
N LYS A 94 11.49 12.72 -9.31
CA LYS A 94 10.47 13.31 -8.41
C LYS A 94 10.55 12.77 -7.00
N ILE A 95 11.09 11.58 -6.82
CA ILE A 95 11.07 10.84 -5.57
C ILE A 95 12.39 11.03 -4.83
N LYS A 96 12.30 11.53 -3.60
CA LYS A 96 13.41 11.67 -2.66
C LYS A 96 13.64 10.37 -1.89
N HIS A 97 12.56 9.79 -1.35
CA HIS A 97 12.58 8.53 -0.63
C HIS A 97 11.37 7.66 -1.04
N LEU A 98 11.55 6.35 -1.00
CA LEU A 98 10.49 5.37 -1.23
C LEU A 98 10.24 4.58 0.06
N ILE A 99 8.97 4.40 0.43
CA ILE A 99 8.58 3.60 1.58
C ILE A 99 7.55 2.57 1.12
N LEU A 100 7.89 1.29 1.25
CA LEU A 100 7.04 0.16 0.84
C LEU A 100 6.55 -0.56 2.10
N VAL A 101 5.24 -0.51 2.35
CA VAL A 101 4.63 -1.08 3.55
C VAL A 101 3.81 -2.30 3.15
N SER A 102 4.13 -3.47 3.73
CA SER A 102 3.39 -4.72 3.47
C SER A 102 3.06 -4.87 1.98
N SER A 103 4.10 -4.76 1.14
CA SER A 103 3.99 -4.81 -0.32
C SER A 103 4.87 -5.92 -0.89
N THR A 104 4.70 -6.21 -2.17
CA THR A 104 5.42 -7.26 -2.88
C THR A 104 5.66 -6.84 -4.33
N PRO A 105 6.76 -7.23 -4.96
CA PRO A 105 6.97 -6.93 -6.37
C PRO A 105 6.10 -7.79 -7.30
N CYS A 106 5.60 -8.92 -6.80
CA CYS A 106 4.73 -9.83 -7.55
C CYS A 106 3.78 -10.53 -6.57
N PHE A 107 2.47 -10.27 -6.68
CA PHE A 107 1.49 -10.72 -5.71
C PHE A 107 1.12 -12.20 -5.87
N ILE A 108 1.18 -12.72 -7.08
CA ILE A 108 0.80 -14.11 -7.41
C ILE A 108 2.06 -14.94 -7.63
N ASN A 109 2.03 -16.20 -7.18
CA ASN A 109 3.08 -17.16 -7.48
C ASN A 109 3.24 -17.31 -9.00
N LYS A 110 4.49 -17.30 -9.45
CA LYS A 110 4.91 -17.46 -10.85
C LYS A 110 6.17 -18.32 -10.92
N LYS A 111 6.61 -18.64 -12.11
CA LYS A 111 7.91 -19.30 -12.31
C LYS A 111 9.00 -18.54 -11.55
N GLU A 112 9.79 -19.27 -10.76
CA GLU A 112 10.88 -18.72 -9.91
C GLU A 112 10.40 -17.68 -8.86
N TRP A 113 9.12 -17.75 -8.44
CA TRP A 113 8.54 -16.89 -7.43
C TRP A 113 7.47 -17.62 -6.63
N ASN A 114 7.82 -18.04 -5.42
CA ASN A 114 6.96 -18.77 -4.48
C ASN A 114 6.62 -17.96 -3.22
N TYR A 115 6.80 -16.63 -3.27
CA TYR A 115 6.54 -15.72 -2.15
C TYR A 115 5.22 -14.95 -2.30
N GLY A 116 4.44 -15.26 -3.33
CA GLY A 116 3.12 -14.71 -3.59
C GLY A 116 2.00 -15.60 -3.09
N VAL A 117 0.77 -15.24 -3.46
CA VAL A 117 -0.44 -16.03 -3.22
C VAL A 117 -0.63 -17.02 -4.37
N GLU A 118 -1.11 -18.22 -4.04
CA GLU A 118 -1.47 -19.22 -5.07
C GLU A 118 -2.58 -18.69 -5.97
N ARG A 119 -2.44 -18.92 -7.28
CA ARG A 119 -3.37 -18.42 -8.30
C ARG A 119 -4.81 -18.86 -8.03
N GLU A 120 -5.02 -20.12 -7.67
CA GLU A 120 -6.33 -20.72 -7.41
C GLU A 120 -7.01 -20.06 -6.20
N ILE A 121 -6.26 -19.73 -5.15
CA ILE A 121 -6.76 -19.01 -3.97
C ILE A 121 -7.21 -17.61 -4.38
N PHE A 122 -6.41 -16.93 -5.20
CA PHE A 122 -6.71 -15.59 -5.67
C PHE A 122 -7.95 -15.58 -6.59
N GLU A 123 -8.07 -16.50 -7.53
CA GLU A 123 -9.20 -16.60 -8.45
C GLU A 123 -10.50 -16.95 -7.72
N LYS A 124 -10.43 -17.81 -6.70
CA LYS A 124 -11.56 -18.09 -5.81
C LYS A 124 -12.00 -16.83 -5.05
N PHE A 125 -11.07 -16.06 -4.55
CA PHE A 125 -11.37 -14.78 -3.89
C PHE A 125 -12.02 -13.79 -4.86
N ALA A 126 -11.48 -13.64 -6.07
CA ALA A 126 -12.02 -12.76 -7.09
C ALA A 126 -13.45 -13.14 -7.51
N SER A 127 -13.74 -14.44 -7.65
CA SER A 127 -15.10 -14.93 -7.96
C SER A 127 -16.07 -14.69 -6.80
N GLN A 128 -15.66 -14.89 -5.55
CA GLN A 128 -16.48 -14.59 -4.38
C GLN A 128 -16.82 -13.11 -4.27
N LEU A 129 -15.90 -12.23 -4.66
CA LEU A 129 -16.13 -10.79 -4.68
C LEU A 129 -17.28 -10.41 -5.62
N LEU A 130 -17.41 -11.07 -6.77
CA LEU A 130 -18.50 -10.83 -7.72
C LEU A 130 -19.86 -11.30 -7.18
N VAL A 131 -19.88 -12.36 -6.37
CA VAL A 131 -21.12 -12.93 -5.80
C VAL A 131 -21.60 -12.15 -4.59
N ASN A 132 -20.69 -11.82 -3.66
CA ASN A 132 -21.03 -11.11 -2.42
C ASN A 132 -19.84 -10.25 -1.95
N TRP A 133 -19.68 -9.09 -2.57
CA TRP A 133 -18.54 -8.22 -2.30
C TRP A 133 -18.46 -7.78 -0.82
N LYS A 134 -19.58 -7.50 -0.15
CA LYS A 134 -19.57 -7.06 1.26
C LYS A 134 -18.99 -8.12 2.18
N LYS A 135 -19.47 -9.35 2.07
CA LYS A 135 -18.97 -10.48 2.86
C LYS A 135 -17.50 -10.76 2.56
N THR A 136 -17.13 -10.72 1.29
CA THR A 136 -15.75 -10.97 0.84
C THR A 136 -14.80 -9.89 1.34
N MET A 137 -15.19 -8.62 1.29
CA MET A 137 -14.42 -7.51 1.86
C MET A 137 -14.26 -7.61 3.37
N HIS A 138 -15.34 -7.96 4.10
CA HIS A 138 -15.25 -8.18 5.55
C HIS A 138 -14.22 -9.28 5.90
N GLN A 139 -14.27 -10.41 5.21
CA GLN A 139 -13.29 -11.49 5.40
C GLN A 139 -11.87 -11.04 5.06
N PHE A 140 -11.71 -10.23 4.01
CA PHE A 140 -10.42 -9.67 3.63
C PHE A 140 -9.88 -8.70 4.69
N PHE A 141 -10.71 -7.86 5.29
CA PHE A 141 -10.30 -6.99 6.39
C PHE A 141 -9.86 -7.78 7.62
N LEU A 142 -10.58 -8.85 7.98
CA LEU A 142 -10.16 -9.76 9.06
C LEU A 142 -8.78 -10.38 8.78
N LEU A 143 -8.52 -10.78 7.54
CA LEU A 143 -7.22 -11.35 7.15
C LEU A 143 -6.08 -10.32 7.26
N GLN A 144 -6.31 -9.08 6.85
CA GLN A 144 -5.34 -7.99 6.98
C GLN A 144 -4.98 -7.65 8.43
N LEU A 145 -5.96 -7.76 9.33
CA LEU A 145 -5.83 -7.43 10.75
C LEU A 145 -5.33 -8.62 11.59
N TYR A 146 -4.90 -9.70 10.97
CA TYR A 146 -4.36 -10.85 11.69
C TYR A 146 -3.20 -10.43 12.61
N GLY A 147 -3.20 -10.95 13.84
CA GLY A 147 -2.23 -10.58 14.87
C GLY A 147 -2.67 -9.43 15.79
N ILE A 148 -3.67 -8.65 15.40
CA ILE A 148 -4.17 -7.54 16.24
C ILE A 148 -5.09 -8.09 17.35
N PRO A 149 -4.86 -7.71 18.63
CA PRO A 149 -5.75 -8.06 19.71
C PRO A 149 -7.20 -7.56 19.47
N ASN A 150 -8.20 -8.34 19.92
CA ASN A 150 -9.61 -8.00 19.72
C ASN A 150 -10.00 -7.76 18.25
N ILE A 151 -9.45 -8.54 17.35
CA ILE A 151 -9.56 -8.41 15.89
C ILE A 151 -10.97 -8.08 15.39
N ARG A 152 -12.03 -8.70 15.94
CA ARG A 152 -13.41 -8.44 15.49
C ARG A 152 -13.86 -7.00 15.76
N LYS A 153 -13.53 -6.45 16.93
CA LYS A 153 -13.84 -5.05 17.29
C LYS A 153 -13.05 -4.08 16.44
N VAL A 154 -11.77 -4.38 16.23
CA VAL A 154 -10.88 -3.56 15.39
C VAL A 154 -11.32 -3.62 13.94
N ALA A 155 -11.70 -4.79 13.41
CA ALA A 155 -12.19 -4.95 12.05
C ALA A 155 -13.49 -4.17 11.81
N ALA A 156 -14.45 -4.22 12.72
CA ALA A 156 -15.69 -3.44 12.60
C ALA A 156 -15.41 -1.92 12.57
N LYS A 157 -14.49 -1.43 13.43
CA LYS A 157 -14.07 -0.02 13.42
C LYS A 157 -13.34 0.33 12.14
N PHE A 158 -12.42 -0.50 11.69
CA PHE A 158 -11.65 -0.31 10.46
C PHE A 158 -12.57 -0.28 9.24
N GLU A 159 -13.47 -1.25 9.12
CA GLU A 159 -14.46 -1.32 8.05
C GLU A 159 -15.37 -0.08 8.07
N GLY A 160 -15.90 0.32 9.23
CA GLY A 160 -16.67 1.54 9.40
C GLY A 160 -15.89 2.80 8.96
N THR A 161 -14.60 2.88 9.29
CA THR A 161 -13.73 3.98 8.89
C THR A 161 -13.52 4.02 7.36
N ILE A 162 -13.29 2.87 6.73
CA ILE A 162 -13.11 2.77 5.28
C ILE A 162 -14.42 3.07 4.54
N LEU A 163 -15.55 2.54 5.02
CA LEU A 163 -16.85 2.72 4.39
C LEU A 163 -17.56 4.03 4.77
N SER A 164 -16.99 4.85 5.68
CA SER A 164 -17.54 6.17 6.05
C SER A 164 -17.47 7.19 4.91
N LEU A 165 -16.56 7.02 3.96
CA LEU A 165 -16.62 7.64 2.65
C LEU A 165 -17.56 6.83 1.74
N ASP A 166 -17.59 7.10 0.46
CA ASP A 166 -18.42 6.33 -0.46
C ASP A 166 -18.01 4.85 -0.54
N GLN A 167 -18.99 3.99 -0.82
CA GLN A 167 -18.72 2.59 -1.09
C GLN A 167 -17.76 2.46 -2.29
N PRO A 168 -16.84 1.48 -2.28
CA PRO A 168 -15.94 1.25 -3.41
C PRO A 168 -16.73 0.86 -4.66
N ASP A 169 -16.34 1.38 -5.81
CA ASP A 169 -16.90 0.96 -7.10
C ASP A 169 -16.52 -0.51 -7.37
N PRO A 170 -17.49 -1.42 -7.56
CA PRO A 170 -17.20 -2.84 -7.82
C PRO A 170 -16.31 -3.07 -9.05
N ARG A 171 -16.41 -2.20 -10.07
CA ARG A 171 -15.56 -2.27 -11.26
C ARG A 171 -14.11 -1.93 -10.91
N ALA A 172 -13.90 -0.92 -10.06
CA ALA A 172 -12.57 -0.55 -9.58
C ALA A 172 -11.97 -1.63 -8.66
N LEU A 173 -12.79 -2.31 -7.84
CA LEU A 173 -12.35 -3.47 -7.07
C LEU A 173 -11.85 -4.58 -7.99
N SER A 174 -12.61 -4.95 -9.02
CA SER A 174 -12.23 -5.98 -9.98
C SER A 174 -10.96 -5.60 -10.77
N ALA A 175 -10.87 -4.35 -11.21
CA ALA A 175 -9.72 -3.84 -11.94
C ALA A 175 -8.45 -3.78 -11.05
N GLY A 176 -8.59 -3.43 -9.77
CA GLY A 176 -7.49 -3.48 -8.81
C GLY A 176 -6.99 -4.90 -8.54
N LEU A 177 -7.88 -5.91 -8.51
CA LEU A 177 -7.48 -7.32 -8.48
C LEU A 177 -6.72 -7.72 -9.73
N LYS A 178 -7.14 -7.25 -10.90
CA LYS A 178 -6.41 -7.49 -12.15
C LYS A 178 -5.01 -6.90 -12.10
N LEU A 179 -4.83 -5.71 -11.52
CA LEU A 179 -3.48 -5.15 -11.29
C LEU A 179 -2.62 -6.06 -10.41
N LEU A 180 -3.16 -6.58 -9.31
CA LEU A 180 -2.43 -7.51 -8.44
C LEU A 180 -2.05 -8.81 -9.17
N LEU A 181 -2.93 -9.32 -10.03
CA LEU A 181 -2.70 -10.53 -10.82
C LEU A 181 -1.59 -10.35 -11.87
N ASP A 182 -1.62 -9.22 -12.58
CA ASP A 182 -0.79 -9.01 -13.76
C ASP A 182 0.59 -8.41 -13.42
N THR A 183 0.67 -7.64 -12.31
CA THR A 183 1.88 -6.89 -11.96
C THR A 183 3.04 -7.82 -11.57
N ASP A 184 4.19 -7.57 -12.18
CA ASP A 184 5.46 -8.20 -11.85
C ASP A 184 6.61 -7.18 -11.96
N HIS A 185 7.07 -6.72 -10.82
CA HIS A 185 8.12 -5.72 -10.71
C HIS A 185 9.49 -6.31 -10.34
N ARG A 186 9.65 -7.63 -10.24
CA ARG A 186 10.90 -8.28 -9.82
C ARG A 186 12.12 -7.79 -10.60
N LYS A 187 12.00 -7.70 -11.92
CA LYS A 187 13.10 -7.30 -12.81
C LYS A 187 13.50 -5.82 -12.71
N ILE A 188 12.64 -4.98 -12.13
CA ILE A 188 12.91 -3.54 -12.07
C ILE A 188 13.41 -3.07 -10.72
N LEU A 189 13.35 -3.93 -9.68
CA LEU A 189 13.78 -3.57 -8.32
C LEU A 189 15.24 -3.11 -8.27
N ILE A 190 16.13 -3.75 -9.00
CA ILE A 190 17.56 -3.42 -9.08
C ILE A 190 17.81 -1.98 -9.59
N ASN A 191 16.85 -1.39 -10.29
CA ASN A 191 16.94 -0.04 -10.83
C ASN A 191 16.37 1.03 -9.90
N ILE A 192 15.91 0.66 -8.69
CA ILE A 192 15.43 1.59 -7.67
C ILE A 192 16.65 2.15 -6.92
N ASN A 193 17.10 3.35 -7.30
CA ASN A 193 18.31 3.95 -6.74
C ASN A 193 18.03 4.94 -5.59
N VAL A 194 16.78 5.26 -5.33
CA VAL A 194 16.40 6.14 -4.22
C VAL A 194 16.49 5.38 -2.89
N LYS A 195 16.79 6.10 -1.80
CA LYS A 195 16.78 5.52 -0.45
C LYS A 195 15.40 4.93 -0.19
N THR A 196 15.34 3.64 0.17
CA THR A 196 14.09 2.86 0.28
C THR A 196 13.97 2.24 1.67
N LEU A 197 12.81 2.43 2.31
CA LEU A 197 12.43 1.71 3.52
C LEU A 197 11.36 0.68 3.19
N ILE A 198 11.61 -0.57 3.57
CA ILE A 198 10.63 -1.65 3.46
C ILE A 198 10.12 -1.95 4.87
N ILE A 199 8.81 -1.91 5.07
CA ILE A 199 8.16 -2.24 6.35
C ILE A 199 7.27 -3.46 6.15
N SER A 200 7.44 -4.48 6.97
CA SER A 200 6.67 -5.73 6.88
C SER A 200 6.30 -6.26 8.26
N GLY A 201 5.10 -6.82 8.40
CA GLY A 201 4.74 -7.63 9.55
C GLY A 201 5.20 -9.09 9.37
N ASP A 202 5.73 -9.73 10.41
CA ASP A 202 6.17 -11.13 10.33
C ASP A 202 5.01 -12.13 10.30
N LYS A 203 3.78 -11.67 10.58
CA LYS A 203 2.54 -12.45 10.51
C LYS A 203 1.66 -12.08 9.33
N ASP A 204 2.19 -11.31 8.38
CA ASP A 204 1.46 -10.95 7.17
C ASP A 204 1.15 -12.20 6.33
N ARG A 205 -0.14 -12.42 6.05
CA ARG A 205 -0.65 -13.57 5.29
C ARG A 205 -0.99 -13.23 3.84
N LEU A 206 -0.79 -11.97 3.44
CA LEU A 206 -1.05 -11.49 2.09
C LEU A 206 0.24 -11.22 1.32
N THR A 207 1.21 -10.57 1.97
CA THR A 207 2.54 -10.31 1.43
C THR A 207 3.57 -10.87 2.40
N SER A 208 4.20 -11.97 2.02
CA SER A 208 5.10 -12.71 2.90
C SER A 208 6.33 -11.89 3.32
N LEU A 209 6.85 -12.16 4.50
CA LEU A 209 8.11 -11.56 4.96
C LEU A 209 9.26 -11.90 4.01
N GLU A 210 9.25 -13.09 3.41
CA GLU A 210 10.24 -13.54 2.41
C GLU A 210 10.23 -12.66 1.17
N SER A 211 9.04 -12.21 0.72
CA SER A 211 8.93 -11.23 -0.36
C SER A 211 9.57 -9.88 0.00
N SER A 212 9.43 -9.46 1.25
CA SER A 212 10.04 -8.21 1.75
C SER A 212 11.57 -8.33 1.86
N LYS A 213 12.08 -9.47 2.33
CA LYS A 213 13.52 -9.77 2.34
C LYS A 213 14.10 -9.78 0.92
N TYR A 214 13.40 -10.44 -0.03
CA TYR A 214 13.81 -10.42 -1.43
C TYR A 214 13.90 -8.99 -1.99
N MET A 215 12.95 -8.11 -1.67
CA MET A 215 13.02 -6.71 -2.11
C MET A 215 14.22 -5.99 -1.50
N ASP A 216 14.52 -6.25 -0.23
CA ASP A 216 15.68 -5.64 0.47
C ASP A 216 17.02 -6.14 -0.09
N ASP A 217 17.10 -7.41 -0.46
CA ASP A 217 18.29 -7.98 -1.09
C ASP A 217 18.56 -7.43 -2.50
N ILE A 218 17.51 -7.05 -3.24
CA ILE A 218 17.64 -6.63 -4.65
C ILE A 218 17.70 -5.10 -4.81
N ILE A 219 17.04 -4.32 -3.96
CA ILE A 219 17.04 -2.85 -4.05
C ILE A 219 18.37 -2.31 -3.46
N PRO A 220 19.23 -1.62 -4.24
CA PRO A 220 20.61 -1.31 -3.83
C PRO A 220 20.72 -0.43 -2.58
N ASN A 221 19.72 0.38 -2.29
CA ASN A 221 19.75 1.35 -1.18
C ASN A 221 18.50 1.20 -0.33
N SER A 222 18.27 0.00 0.17
CA SER A 222 17.12 -0.32 1.02
C SER A 222 17.52 -0.65 2.46
N SER A 223 16.50 -0.65 3.30
CA SER A 223 16.54 -1.19 4.65
C SER A 223 15.19 -1.81 4.98
N LEU A 224 15.20 -2.98 5.64
CA LEU A 224 14.00 -3.70 6.06
C LEU A 224 13.74 -3.49 7.55
N LYS A 225 12.53 -3.02 7.87
CA LYS A 225 12.00 -2.95 9.23
C LYS A 225 10.90 -3.98 9.41
N ILE A 226 11.11 -4.94 10.30
CA ILE A 226 10.14 -5.99 10.63
C ILE A 226 9.36 -5.59 11.89
N PHE A 227 8.03 -5.67 11.83
CA PHE A 227 7.12 -5.51 12.95
C PHE A 227 6.72 -6.90 13.47
N LEU A 228 7.30 -7.29 14.60
CA LEU A 228 7.07 -8.61 15.18
C LEU A 228 5.65 -8.74 15.73
N GLY A 229 4.95 -9.80 15.33
CA GLY A 229 3.56 -10.04 15.67
C GLY A 229 2.54 -9.34 14.78
N ALA A 230 2.98 -8.39 13.95
CA ALA A 230 2.10 -7.64 13.06
C ALA A 230 1.69 -8.45 11.82
N GLY A 231 0.44 -8.27 11.38
CA GLY A 231 -0.06 -8.71 10.08
C GLY A 231 0.20 -7.68 8.98
N HIS A 232 -0.79 -7.53 8.10
CA HIS A 232 -0.70 -6.70 6.89
C HIS A 232 -0.77 -5.18 7.14
N ILE A 233 -1.14 -4.75 8.36
CA ILE A 233 -1.37 -3.33 8.70
C ILE A 233 -0.50 -2.91 9.90
N PRO A 234 0.85 -2.83 9.75
CA PRO A 234 1.76 -2.49 10.84
C PRO A 234 1.50 -1.09 11.43
N PHE A 235 1.04 -0.14 10.64
CA PHE A 235 0.68 1.21 11.09
C PHE A 235 -0.59 1.27 11.95
N LEU A 236 -1.38 0.20 12.02
CA LEU A 236 -2.50 0.06 12.93
C LEU A 236 -2.13 -0.80 14.15
N PHE A 237 -1.15 -1.68 13.99
CA PHE A 237 -0.66 -2.56 15.04
C PHE A 237 0.19 -1.80 16.09
N GLU A 238 1.18 -1.03 15.64
CA GLU A 238 2.07 -0.21 16.46
C GLU A 238 2.27 1.17 15.81
N PRO A 239 1.27 2.08 15.89
CA PRO A 239 1.28 3.34 15.17
C PRO A 239 2.44 4.26 15.56
N GLU A 240 2.82 4.32 16.85
CA GLU A 240 3.92 5.16 17.33
C GLU A 240 5.27 4.68 16.77
N ILE A 241 5.53 3.36 16.80
CA ILE A 241 6.76 2.77 16.26
C ILE A 241 6.80 2.94 14.74
N PHE A 242 5.66 2.82 14.07
CA PHE A 242 5.56 3.05 12.63
C PHE A 242 5.93 4.49 12.25
N VAL A 243 5.35 5.47 12.92
CA VAL A 243 5.66 6.90 12.73
C VAL A 243 7.14 7.17 12.99
N GLN A 244 7.67 6.66 14.11
CA GLN A 244 9.08 6.84 14.46
C GLN A 244 10.04 6.21 13.43
N SER A 245 9.66 5.05 12.86
CA SER A 245 10.44 4.40 11.79
C SER A 245 10.56 5.29 10.55
N ILE A 246 9.46 5.93 10.15
CA ILE A 246 9.47 6.88 9.03
C ILE A 246 10.33 8.10 9.35
N LEU A 247 10.18 8.69 10.54
CA LEU A 247 10.94 9.88 10.94
C LEU A 247 12.43 9.62 10.99
N ASN A 248 12.86 8.49 11.55
CA ASN A 248 14.27 8.10 11.60
C ASN A 248 14.82 7.91 10.19
N PHE A 249 14.11 7.16 9.35
CA PHE A 249 14.52 6.89 7.97
C PHE A 249 14.71 8.16 7.13
N VAL A 250 13.81 9.14 7.26
CA VAL A 250 13.91 10.41 6.49
C VAL A 250 15.00 11.31 7.03
N LYS A 251 15.29 11.27 8.36
CA LYS A 251 16.32 12.12 9.02
C LYS A 251 17.74 11.59 8.84
N GLU A 252 17.93 10.29 8.66
CA GLU A 252 19.25 9.70 8.43
C GLU A 252 19.90 10.29 7.19
N LYS A 253 20.89 11.15 7.38
CA LYS A 253 21.80 11.59 6.31
C LYS A 253 22.66 10.39 5.90
N LYS A 254 22.87 10.20 4.60
CA LYS A 254 23.88 9.27 4.08
C LYS A 254 25.25 9.64 4.61
#